data_821c9939c52c49f92837b9107a60cb06
#
_entry.id   821c9939c52c49f92837b9107a60cb06
#
_cell.length_a   1.000
_cell.length_b   1.000
_cell.length_c   1.000
_cell.angle_alpha   90.00
_cell.angle_beta   90.00
_cell.angle_gamma   90.00
#
_symmetry.space_group_name_H-M   'P 1'
#
loop_
_entity.id
_entity.type
_entity.pdbx_description
1 polymer ?
#
loop_
_entity_poly.entity_id
_entity_poly.type
_entity_poly.pdbx_seq_one_letter_code
_entity_poly.pdbx_strand_id
1 'polypeptide(L)'
;MIRKATLSLAAIVAMLVVFATTSGPVAGQGGGGTIVGHVRYMGPTPVNPLLRMGADPRCNKLYVGKRPTAPTFVVGGDGALANVLVELEGSFPDTPVPTTPVVLDQKDCMYAPRVLGARIGQTLHVTNQDPTSHNIHSLSKSGNDFNTTQLIKGPPFEYKLKAGEILRVTCDNHSWMTAYIGIVDNPYFAVSAADGTFTIANVPPGKQTIRVWHEVMGPQTQTVDVQAGKMTTVDFSYMPGQKPAAGAVRELIVPADVEAVRIVASR
;
A
#
# COMPACT_ATOMS: atom_id res chain seq x y z
N MET A 1 15.74 51.23 -86.31
CA MET A 1 16.93 50.90 -85.57
C MET A 1 16.51 49.93 -84.42
N ILE A 2 16.75 48.66 -84.63
CA ILE A 2 16.29 47.60 -83.74
C ILE A 2 17.53 47.15 -82.99
N ARG A 3 17.55 47.33 -81.61
CA ARG A 3 18.62 46.83 -80.73
C ARG A 3 18.23 45.44 -80.27
N LYS A 4 19.03 44.48 -80.61
CA LYS A 4 18.94 43.09 -80.08
C LYS A 4 19.45 43.04 -78.69
N ALA A 5 18.64 42.56 -77.80
CA ALA A 5 19.06 42.24 -76.42
C ALA A 5 19.48 40.75 -76.35
N THR A 6 20.70 40.51 -75.96
CA THR A 6 21.24 39.16 -75.66
C THR A 6 20.90 38.73 -74.23
N LEU A 7 20.13 37.68 -74.09
CA LEU A 7 19.90 37.01 -72.76
C LEU A 7 21.08 36.09 -72.48
N SER A 8 21.78 36.36 -71.37
CA SER A 8 22.76 35.45 -70.80
C SER A 8 22.05 34.47 -69.85
N LEU A 9 22.15 33.19 -70.14
CA LEU A 9 21.62 32.12 -69.34
C LEU A 9 22.65 31.74 -68.26
N ALA A 10 22.45 32.13 -67.00
CA ALA A 10 23.27 31.72 -65.87
C ALA A 10 22.72 30.36 -65.35
N ALA A 11 23.51 29.30 -65.47
CA ALA A 11 23.20 28.00 -64.93
C ALA A 11 23.50 28.03 -63.43
N ILE A 12 22.47 27.89 -62.61
CA ILE A 12 22.58 27.66 -61.16
C ILE A 12 22.68 26.15 -60.95
N VAL A 13 23.90 25.71 -60.57
CA VAL A 13 24.10 24.33 -60.11
C VAL A 13 23.66 24.26 -58.65
N ALA A 14 22.49 23.66 -58.39
CA ALA A 14 21.99 23.39 -57.07
C ALA A 14 22.73 22.14 -56.52
N MET A 15 23.62 22.35 -55.55
CA MET A 15 24.31 21.28 -54.82
C MET A 15 23.34 20.72 -53.77
N LEU A 16 22.72 19.55 -54.01
CA LEU A 16 21.92 18.85 -53.04
C LEU A 16 22.85 18.20 -52.00
N VAL A 17 22.94 18.83 -50.82
CA VAL A 17 23.55 18.21 -49.63
C VAL A 17 22.56 17.26 -49.00
N VAL A 18 22.73 15.98 -49.24
CA VAL A 18 21.95 14.92 -48.57
C VAL A 18 22.51 14.74 -47.15
N PHE A 19 21.84 15.31 -46.18
CA PHE A 19 22.04 14.98 -44.76
C PHE A 19 21.52 13.58 -44.54
N ALA A 20 22.38 12.59 -44.51
CA ALA A 20 22.08 11.26 -43.97
C ALA A 20 21.87 11.39 -42.46
N THR A 21 20.64 11.52 -42.01
CA THR A 21 20.30 11.38 -40.60
C THR A 21 20.42 9.90 -40.25
N THR A 22 21.54 9.52 -39.65
CA THR A 22 21.63 8.22 -38.96
C THR A 22 20.76 8.31 -37.71
N SER A 23 19.49 7.92 -37.84
CA SER A 23 18.66 7.56 -36.70
C SER A 23 19.25 6.28 -36.10
N GLY A 24 20.16 6.47 -35.11
CA GLY A 24 20.53 5.36 -34.23
C GLY A 24 19.25 4.81 -33.58
N PRO A 25 19.21 3.51 -33.24
CA PRO A 25 18.07 2.98 -32.52
C PRO A 25 17.91 3.80 -31.23
N VAL A 26 16.83 4.56 -31.14
CA VAL A 26 16.33 5.04 -29.86
C VAL A 26 16.06 3.78 -29.09
N ALA A 27 16.92 3.49 -28.09
CA ALA A 27 16.63 2.46 -27.11
C ALA A 27 15.28 2.87 -26.53
N GLY A 28 14.19 2.22 -26.99
CA GLY A 28 12.88 2.40 -26.46
C GLY A 28 13.01 2.22 -24.96
N GLN A 29 12.57 3.21 -24.18
CA GLN A 29 12.32 3.02 -22.76
C GLN A 29 11.30 1.88 -22.73
N GLY A 30 11.80 0.66 -22.57
CA GLY A 30 10.96 -0.54 -22.51
C GLY A 30 10.00 -0.29 -21.35
N GLY A 31 8.72 -0.14 -21.68
CA GLY A 31 7.68 0.07 -20.68
C GLY A 31 7.81 -1.02 -19.62
N GLY A 32 7.65 -0.66 -18.34
CA GLY A 32 7.70 -1.64 -17.26
C GLY A 32 6.70 -2.78 -17.47
N GLY A 33 6.91 -3.91 -16.83
CA GLY A 33 5.92 -4.99 -16.76
C GLY A 33 4.85 -4.71 -15.70
N THR A 34 3.88 -5.60 -15.61
CA THR A 34 2.86 -5.56 -14.58
C THR A 34 2.88 -6.87 -13.79
N ILE A 35 2.94 -6.77 -12.46
CA ILE A 35 2.76 -7.93 -11.59
C ILE A 35 1.30 -7.94 -11.12
N VAL A 36 0.65 -9.09 -11.26
CA VAL A 36 -0.69 -9.34 -10.73
C VAL A 36 -0.68 -10.62 -9.92
N GLY A 37 -1.60 -10.75 -9.00
CA GLY A 37 -1.71 -11.99 -8.23
C GLY A 37 -2.82 -11.98 -7.22
N HIS A 38 -2.90 -13.10 -6.48
CA HIS A 38 -3.84 -13.27 -5.38
C HIS A 38 -3.08 -13.62 -4.11
N VAL A 39 -3.58 -13.08 -3.01
CA VAL A 39 -3.20 -13.55 -1.68
C VAL A 39 -4.33 -14.37 -1.12
N ARG A 40 -4.02 -15.57 -0.59
CA ARG A 40 -5.01 -16.52 -0.08
C ARG A 40 -4.65 -16.99 1.33
N TYR A 41 -5.65 -17.28 2.11
CA TYR A 41 -5.54 -18.02 3.36
C TYR A 41 -6.04 -19.45 3.14
N MET A 42 -5.16 -20.44 3.33
CA MET A 42 -5.40 -21.84 2.99
C MET A 42 -5.81 -22.65 4.21
N GLY A 43 -7.04 -22.45 4.70
CA GLY A 43 -7.55 -23.18 5.84
C GLY A 43 -8.86 -22.62 6.37
N PRO A 44 -9.36 -23.17 7.48
CA PRO A 44 -10.55 -22.62 8.15
C PRO A 44 -10.29 -21.15 8.53
N THR A 45 -11.21 -20.27 8.16
CA THR A 45 -11.10 -18.84 8.48
C THR A 45 -10.98 -18.64 9.99
N PRO A 46 -9.91 -17.97 10.48
CA PRO A 46 -9.76 -17.68 11.90
C PRO A 46 -10.93 -16.84 12.42
N VAL A 47 -11.33 -17.11 13.66
CA VAL A 47 -12.36 -16.30 14.33
C VAL A 47 -11.74 -14.96 14.74
N ASN A 48 -12.26 -13.89 14.21
CA ASN A 48 -11.86 -12.54 14.59
C ASN A 48 -12.38 -12.20 16.01
N PRO A 49 -11.56 -11.53 16.86
CA PRO A 49 -11.98 -11.12 18.19
C PRO A 49 -13.20 -10.21 18.17
N LEU A 50 -14.13 -10.43 19.10
CA LEU A 50 -15.26 -9.52 19.31
C LEU A 50 -14.77 -8.19 19.88
N LEU A 51 -15.26 -7.09 19.33
CA LEU A 51 -14.99 -5.75 19.83
C LEU A 51 -15.98 -5.37 20.93
N ARG A 52 -15.46 -4.87 22.05
CA ARG A 52 -16.25 -4.41 23.19
C ARG A 52 -16.30 -2.89 23.19
N MET A 53 -17.27 -2.33 22.49
CA MET A 53 -17.41 -0.87 22.31
C MET A 53 -18.18 -0.18 23.44
N GLY A 54 -18.51 -0.90 24.53
CA GLY A 54 -19.34 -0.38 25.63
C GLY A 54 -18.73 0.77 26.43
N ALA A 55 -17.41 1.00 26.33
CA ALA A 55 -16.74 2.12 26.98
C ALA A 55 -17.11 3.48 26.37
N ASP A 56 -17.51 3.54 25.09
CA ASP A 56 -18.05 4.72 24.44
C ASP A 56 -19.50 4.49 24.02
N PRO A 57 -20.48 5.18 24.65
CA PRO A 57 -21.90 5.02 24.31
C PRO A 57 -22.23 5.38 22.86
N ARG A 58 -21.47 6.28 22.22
CA ARG A 58 -21.70 6.69 20.82
C ARG A 58 -21.26 5.57 19.88
N CYS A 59 -20.07 5.00 20.09
CA CYS A 59 -19.61 3.84 19.36
C CYS A 59 -20.52 2.63 19.58
N ASN A 60 -20.90 2.36 20.81
CA ASN A 60 -21.80 1.27 21.15
C ASN A 60 -23.15 1.38 20.43
N LYS A 61 -23.70 2.59 20.29
CA LYS A 61 -24.96 2.86 19.60
C LYS A 61 -24.93 2.44 18.12
N LEU A 62 -23.80 2.55 17.44
CA LEU A 62 -23.64 2.16 16.03
C LEU A 62 -23.79 0.63 15.82
N TYR A 63 -23.59 -0.13 16.89
CA TYR A 63 -23.56 -1.58 16.86
C TYR A 63 -24.62 -2.25 17.70
N VAL A 64 -25.68 -1.53 18.07
CA VAL A 64 -26.82 -2.13 18.78
C VAL A 64 -27.41 -3.28 17.96
N GLY A 65 -27.52 -4.45 18.57
CA GLY A 65 -27.98 -5.67 17.90
C GLY A 65 -26.95 -6.32 16.96
N LYS A 66 -25.73 -5.78 16.87
CA LYS A 66 -24.64 -6.34 16.07
C LYS A 66 -23.52 -6.86 16.98
N ARG A 67 -22.66 -7.71 16.43
CA ARG A 67 -21.48 -8.23 17.12
C ARG A 67 -20.24 -7.87 16.29
N PRO A 68 -19.74 -6.63 16.38
CA PRO A 68 -18.59 -6.22 15.59
C PRO A 68 -17.35 -7.03 15.99
N THR A 69 -16.54 -7.37 15.00
CA THR A 69 -15.26 -8.07 15.19
C THR A 69 -14.11 -7.23 14.65
N ALA A 70 -12.92 -7.43 15.19
CA ALA A 70 -11.71 -6.83 14.63
C ALA A 70 -11.51 -7.37 13.20
N PRO A 71 -11.27 -6.52 12.19
CA PRO A 71 -11.07 -6.98 10.82
C PRO A 71 -9.64 -7.49 10.58
N THR A 72 -9.15 -8.37 11.47
CA THR A 72 -7.81 -8.92 11.44
C THR A 72 -7.62 -9.91 10.30
N PHE A 73 -8.57 -10.84 10.17
CA PHE A 73 -8.63 -11.76 9.04
C PHE A 73 -9.88 -11.45 8.21
N VAL A 74 -9.70 -10.80 7.09
CA VAL A 74 -10.77 -10.55 6.12
C VAL A 74 -10.59 -11.57 5.00
N VAL A 75 -11.22 -12.73 5.19
CA VAL A 75 -11.14 -13.87 4.27
C VAL A 75 -12.47 -13.98 3.52
N GLY A 76 -12.39 -13.81 2.21
CA GLY A 76 -13.52 -13.95 1.28
C GLY A 76 -13.68 -15.37 0.75
N GLY A 77 -14.48 -15.52 -0.31
CA GLY A 77 -14.62 -16.78 -1.02
C GLY A 77 -13.28 -17.32 -1.51
N ASP A 78 -13.17 -18.64 -1.61
CA ASP A 78 -11.94 -19.32 -2.07
C ASP A 78 -10.66 -18.96 -1.29
N GLY A 79 -10.81 -18.53 -0.03
CA GLY A 79 -9.71 -18.15 0.82
C GLY A 79 -9.07 -16.79 0.49
N ALA A 80 -9.68 -15.97 -0.36
CA ALA A 80 -9.19 -14.64 -0.71
C ALA A 80 -8.86 -13.82 0.54
N LEU A 81 -7.63 -13.38 0.70
CA LEU A 81 -7.16 -12.67 1.90
C LEU A 81 -6.90 -11.19 1.58
N ALA A 82 -7.73 -10.32 2.18
CA ALA A 82 -7.57 -8.87 2.08
C ALA A 82 -6.57 -8.31 3.10
N ASN A 83 -6.25 -7.01 2.93
CA ASN A 83 -5.40 -6.25 3.85
C ASN A 83 -3.96 -6.79 3.97
N VAL A 84 -3.42 -7.36 2.90
CA VAL A 84 -2.02 -7.75 2.82
C VAL A 84 -1.27 -6.68 2.05
N LEU A 85 -0.27 -6.08 2.67
CA LEU A 85 0.67 -5.20 1.97
C LEU A 85 1.52 -6.05 1.04
N VAL A 86 1.68 -5.59 -0.20
CA VAL A 86 2.54 -6.20 -1.24
C VAL A 86 3.50 -5.13 -1.70
N GLU A 87 4.79 -5.39 -1.68
CA GLU A 87 5.82 -4.43 -2.09
C GLU A 87 6.98 -5.12 -2.82
N LEU A 88 7.71 -4.39 -3.63
CA LEU A 88 8.98 -4.86 -4.16
C LEU A 88 10.12 -4.47 -3.21
N GLU A 89 10.95 -5.44 -2.87
CA GLU A 89 12.20 -5.22 -2.14
C GLU A 89 13.34 -4.97 -3.13
N GLY A 90 14.17 -3.97 -2.85
CA GLY A 90 15.34 -3.65 -3.65
C GLY A 90 15.60 -2.16 -3.73
N SER A 91 16.62 -1.80 -4.49
CA SER A 91 16.94 -0.41 -4.78
C SER A 91 16.41 -0.03 -6.16
N PHE A 92 15.62 1.01 -6.23
CA PHE A 92 15.00 1.49 -7.46
C PHE A 92 15.43 2.94 -7.72
N PRO A 93 15.43 3.39 -8.98
CA PRO A 93 15.64 4.80 -9.29
C PRO A 93 14.62 5.68 -8.56
N ASP A 94 15.07 6.84 -8.12
CA ASP A 94 14.20 7.82 -7.49
C ASP A 94 13.04 8.20 -8.42
N THR A 95 11.87 8.24 -7.86
CA THR A 95 10.65 8.65 -8.54
C THR A 95 9.95 9.74 -7.74
N PRO A 96 9.24 10.67 -8.39
CA PRO A 96 8.49 11.70 -7.69
C PRO A 96 7.53 11.09 -6.67
N VAL A 97 7.53 11.66 -5.46
CA VAL A 97 6.56 11.28 -4.42
C VAL A 97 5.19 11.82 -4.82
N PRO A 98 4.12 11.03 -4.71
CA PRO A 98 2.78 11.52 -5.00
C PRO A 98 2.42 12.74 -4.14
N THR A 99 1.88 13.77 -4.78
CA THR A 99 1.40 14.97 -4.07
C THR A 99 0.01 14.77 -3.45
N THR A 100 -0.75 13.79 -3.97
CA THR A 100 -2.04 13.39 -3.39
C THR A 100 -1.79 12.69 -2.07
N PRO A 101 -2.41 13.16 -0.97
CA PRO A 101 -2.31 12.50 0.32
C PRO A 101 -2.90 11.09 0.30
N VAL A 102 -2.37 10.21 1.15
CA VAL A 102 -3.08 8.97 1.53
C VAL A 102 -4.01 9.28 2.68
N VAL A 103 -5.19 8.69 2.67
CA VAL A 103 -6.24 8.98 3.66
C VAL A 103 -6.47 7.79 4.58
N LEU A 104 -6.38 8.04 5.88
CA LEU A 104 -6.84 7.14 6.93
C LEU A 104 -8.04 7.81 7.61
N ASP A 105 -9.21 7.20 7.48
CA ASP A 105 -10.43 7.75 8.04
C ASP A 105 -10.82 7.07 9.36
N GLN A 106 -11.50 7.79 10.22
CA GLN A 106 -12.11 7.29 11.43
C GLN A 106 -13.63 7.31 11.22
N LYS A 107 -14.16 6.14 10.97
CA LYS A 107 -15.56 5.92 10.62
C LYS A 107 -16.09 4.67 11.30
N ASP A 108 -17.32 4.76 11.79
CA ASP A 108 -17.97 3.68 12.53
C ASP A 108 -17.11 3.21 13.72
N CYS A 109 -16.38 4.16 14.36
CA CYS A 109 -15.44 3.90 15.45
C CYS A 109 -14.34 2.89 15.09
N MET A 110 -13.90 2.92 13.85
CA MET A 110 -12.81 2.12 13.32
C MET A 110 -11.89 2.98 12.46
N TYR A 111 -10.64 2.58 12.31
CA TYR A 111 -9.81 3.12 11.23
C TYR A 111 -10.12 2.40 9.91
N ALA A 112 -10.25 3.16 8.84
CA ALA A 112 -10.47 2.69 7.48
C ALA A 112 -9.56 3.41 6.47
N PRO A 113 -8.81 2.67 5.64
CA PRO A 113 -8.71 1.20 5.57
C PRO A 113 -7.90 0.62 6.74
N ARG A 114 -8.01 -0.69 6.97
CA ARG A 114 -7.23 -1.42 7.99
C ARG A 114 -5.74 -1.40 7.70
N VAL A 115 -5.37 -1.57 6.43
CA VAL A 115 -3.99 -1.50 5.94
C VAL A 115 -3.97 -0.57 4.74
N LEU A 116 -3.02 0.35 4.70
CA LEU A 116 -2.78 1.21 3.55
C LEU A 116 -1.28 1.28 3.23
N GLY A 117 -0.96 1.49 1.96
CA GLY A 117 0.40 1.74 1.50
C GLY A 117 0.64 3.23 1.24
N ALA A 118 1.85 3.70 1.51
CA ALA A 118 2.24 5.08 1.28
C ALA A 118 3.74 5.17 0.93
N ARG A 119 4.14 6.28 0.30
CA ARG A 119 5.55 6.60 0.02
C ARG A 119 6.18 7.40 1.17
N ILE A 120 7.48 7.18 1.40
CA ILE A 120 8.28 8.13 2.18
C ILE A 120 8.14 9.52 1.56
N GLY A 121 7.88 10.53 2.38
CA GLY A 121 7.65 11.91 1.94
C GLY A 121 6.21 12.22 1.51
N GLN A 122 5.33 11.24 1.38
CA GLN A 122 3.91 11.46 1.09
C GLN A 122 3.17 11.96 2.34
N THR A 123 2.16 12.77 2.14
CA THR A 123 1.32 13.27 3.25
C THR A 123 0.26 12.23 3.62
N LEU A 124 0.16 11.93 4.91
CA LEU A 124 -0.96 11.21 5.51
C LEU A 124 -2.02 12.24 5.96
N HIS A 125 -3.25 12.08 5.48
CA HIS A 125 -4.42 12.78 6.02
C HIS A 125 -5.22 11.82 6.88
N VAL A 126 -5.50 12.22 8.11
CA VAL A 126 -6.39 11.47 9.01
C VAL A 126 -7.64 12.29 9.24
N THR A 127 -8.79 11.71 8.91
CA THR A 127 -10.11 12.37 9.04
C THR A 127 -10.93 11.70 10.14
N ASN A 128 -11.95 12.41 10.67
CA ASN A 128 -12.88 11.88 11.65
C ASN A 128 -14.33 12.14 11.21
N GLN A 129 -15.01 11.11 10.76
CA GLN A 129 -16.42 11.16 10.34
C GLN A 129 -17.39 10.77 11.47
N ASP A 130 -16.89 10.30 12.60
CA ASP A 130 -17.70 9.84 13.71
C ASP A 130 -18.27 10.96 14.58
N PRO A 131 -19.39 10.72 15.26
CA PRO A 131 -19.98 11.69 16.20
C PRO A 131 -19.29 11.67 17.57
N THR A 132 -18.06 11.17 17.66
CA THR A 132 -17.20 11.16 18.85
C THR A 132 -15.80 11.58 18.50
N SER A 133 -15.03 12.03 19.48
CA SER A 133 -13.61 12.34 19.29
C SER A 133 -12.79 11.05 19.33
N HIS A 134 -11.80 10.99 18.49
CA HIS A 134 -10.82 9.93 18.44
C HIS A 134 -9.42 10.49 18.70
N ASN A 135 -8.46 9.60 18.78
CA ASN A 135 -7.04 9.93 18.83
C ASN A 135 -6.34 9.14 17.73
N ILE A 136 -5.29 9.67 17.16
CA ILE A 136 -4.37 8.93 16.32
C ILE A 136 -2.98 8.93 16.95
N HIS A 137 -2.51 7.76 17.34
CA HIS A 137 -1.24 7.55 17.99
C HIS A 137 -0.40 6.56 17.17
N SER A 138 0.74 7.02 16.66
CA SER A 138 1.70 6.19 15.95
C SER A 138 2.59 5.42 16.92
N LEU A 139 2.79 4.13 16.66
CA LEU A 139 3.76 3.31 17.39
C LEU A 139 5.00 3.12 16.51
N SER A 140 5.66 4.23 16.19
CA SER A 140 6.81 4.27 15.29
C SER A 140 8.10 3.81 15.97
N LYS A 141 9.00 3.22 15.17
CA LYS A 141 10.38 2.89 15.56
C LYS A 141 11.40 3.59 14.64
N SER A 142 10.90 4.30 13.62
CA SER A 142 11.70 4.90 12.55
C SER A 142 11.56 6.43 12.47
N GLY A 143 10.88 7.07 13.45
CA GLY A 143 10.75 8.53 13.52
C GLY A 143 9.47 9.08 12.89
N ASN A 144 8.46 8.24 12.64
CA ASN A 144 7.11 8.69 12.26
C ASN A 144 6.24 8.90 13.52
N ASP A 145 6.72 9.74 14.43
CA ASP A 145 6.09 9.92 15.74
C ASP A 145 5.02 11.00 15.69
N PHE A 146 3.81 10.63 16.06
CA PHE A 146 2.70 11.55 16.32
C PHE A 146 1.71 10.93 17.31
N ASN A 147 1.09 11.79 18.09
CA ASN A 147 -0.03 11.46 18.97
C ASN A 147 -0.92 12.69 19.06
N THR A 148 -2.12 12.61 18.50
CA THR A 148 -3.02 13.75 18.45
C THR A 148 -4.48 13.36 18.56
N THR A 149 -5.25 14.18 19.25
CA THR A 149 -6.71 14.03 19.35
C THR A 149 -7.37 14.69 18.15
N GLN A 150 -8.29 13.98 17.53
CA GLN A 150 -9.16 14.52 16.49
C GLN A 150 -10.58 14.73 17.02
N LEU A 151 -10.99 15.98 17.00
CA LEU A 151 -12.33 16.38 17.42
C LEU A 151 -13.37 15.98 16.38
N ILE A 152 -14.62 15.92 16.81
CA ILE A 152 -15.78 15.71 15.94
C ILE A 152 -15.80 16.77 14.84
N LYS A 153 -15.83 16.35 13.56
CA LYS A 153 -15.85 17.27 12.40
C LYS A 153 -14.72 18.29 12.39
N GLY A 154 -13.61 17.98 13.08
CA GLY A 154 -12.41 18.81 13.05
C GLY A 154 -11.70 18.74 11.68
N PRO A 155 -10.73 19.63 11.45
CA PRO A 155 -9.91 19.56 10.25
C PRO A 155 -9.13 18.23 10.22
N PRO A 156 -8.76 17.73 9.04
CA PRO A 156 -7.86 16.59 8.93
C PRO A 156 -6.56 16.84 9.69
N PHE A 157 -6.05 15.80 10.36
CA PHE A 157 -4.66 15.81 10.83
C PHE A 157 -3.76 15.46 9.65
N GLU A 158 -2.71 16.24 9.45
CA GLU A 158 -1.75 16.07 8.37
C GLU A 158 -0.38 15.72 8.93
N TYR A 159 0.24 14.69 8.38
CA TYR A 159 1.59 14.29 8.75
C TYR A 159 2.39 13.85 7.51
N LYS A 160 3.60 14.40 7.36
CA LYS A 160 4.51 14.00 6.29
C LYS A 160 5.31 12.78 6.75
N LEU A 161 5.09 11.64 6.09
CA LEU A 161 5.78 10.39 6.40
C LEU A 161 7.28 10.51 6.13
N LYS A 162 8.12 10.13 7.11
CA LYS A 162 9.57 10.44 7.10
C LYS A 162 10.45 9.26 6.78
N ALA A 163 10.07 8.07 7.21
CA ALA A 163 10.92 6.89 7.12
C ALA A 163 10.12 5.64 6.77
N GLY A 164 10.76 4.68 6.11
CA GLY A 164 10.16 3.40 5.75
C GLY A 164 9.96 2.48 6.96
N GLU A 165 8.74 2.03 7.15
CA GLU A 165 8.36 1.03 8.16
C GLU A 165 6.93 0.52 7.89
N ILE A 166 6.54 -0.53 8.59
CA ILE A 166 5.13 -0.86 8.76
C ILE A 166 4.68 -0.22 10.07
N LEU A 167 4.13 0.98 9.95
CA LEU A 167 3.69 1.81 11.07
C LEU A 167 2.35 1.32 11.58
N ARG A 168 2.30 0.88 12.83
CA ARG A 168 1.05 0.63 13.54
C ARG A 168 0.52 1.95 14.11
N VAL A 169 -0.77 2.21 13.92
CA VAL A 169 -1.47 3.33 14.55
C VAL A 169 -2.62 2.81 15.40
N THR A 170 -2.86 3.47 16.54
CA THR A 170 -3.87 3.11 17.54
C THR A 170 -4.63 4.35 17.98
N CYS A 171 -5.76 4.14 18.66
CA CYS A 171 -6.49 5.19 19.34
C CYS A 171 -6.38 4.97 20.85
N ASP A 172 -5.89 5.98 21.60
CA ASP A 172 -5.76 5.88 23.05
C ASP A 172 -7.12 5.88 23.78
N ASN A 173 -8.17 6.40 23.12
CA ASN A 173 -9.52 6.41 23.66
C ASN A 173 -10.28 5.09 23.40
N HIS A 174 -9.93 4.37 22.34
CA HIS A 174 -10.65 3.21 21.84
C HIS A 174 -9.68 2.10 21.48
N SER A 175 -9.36 1.24 22.44
CA SER A 175 -8.32 0.20 22.34
C SER A 175 -8.50 -0.77 21.17
N TRP A 176 -9.71 -0.87 20.61
CA TRP A 176 -10.00 -1.72 19.45
C TRP A 176 -9.64 -1.07 18.11
N MET A 177 -9.43 0.26 18.05
CA MET A 177 -9.08 0.96 16.82
C MET A 177 -7.59 0.78 16.53
N THR A 178 -7.29 0.07 15.48
CA THR A 178 -5.92 -0.15 14.99
C THR A 178 -5.91 -0.14 13.46
N ALA A 179 -4.88 0.42 12.85
CA ALA A 179 -4.56 0.29 11.43
C ALA A 179 -3.05 0.18 11.24
N TYR A 180 -2.64 -0.15 10.02
CA TYR A 180 -1.24 -0.27 9.63
C TYR A 180 -0.98 0.53 8.37
N ILE A 181 0.14 1.24 8.34
CA ILE A 181 0.59 2.02 7.19
C ILE A 181 1.92 1.44 6.73
N GLY A 182 1.93 0.77 5.57
CA GLY A 182 3.15 0.34 4.91
C GLY A 182 3.82 1.54 4.23
N ILE A 183 4.87 2.07 4.84
CA ILE A 183 5.62 3.22 4.32
C ILE A 183 6.81 2.70 3.56
N VAL A 184 6.84 2.89 2.24
CA VAL A 184 7.83 2.32 1.34
C VAL A 184 8.62 3.42 0.60
N ASP A 185 9.81 3.08 0.14
CA ASP A 185 10.72 4.03 -0.55
C ASP A 185 10.53 4.06 -2.07
N ASN A 186 9.78 3.14 -2.63
CA ASN A 186 9.57 2.98 -4.06
C ASN A 186 8.09 2.94 -4.43
N PRO A 187 7.69 3.16 -5.70
CA PRO A 187 6.28 3.20 -6.12
C PRO A 187 5.65 1.82 -6.34
N TYR A 188 6.39 0.73 -6.14
CA TYR A 188 5.97 -0.62 -6.51
C TYR A 188 5.37 -1.35 -5.33
N PHE A 189 4.18 -0.96 -4.95
CA PHE A 189 3.42 -1.58 -3.87
C PHE A 189 1.92 -1.58 -4.15
N ALA A 190 1.21 -2.44 -3.44
CA ALA A 190 -0.24 -2.54 -3.44
C ALA A 190 -0.72 -3.07 -2.08
N VAL A 191 -2.01 -3.05 -1.84
CA VAL A 191 -2.67 -3.77 -0.75
C VAL A 191 -3.70 -4.69 -1.38
N SER A 192 -3.74 -5.96 -0.94
CA SER A 192 -4.71 -6.91 -1.49
C SER A 192 -6.15 -6.48 -1.20
N ALA A 193 -6.98 -6.53 -2.23
CA ALA A 193 -8.39 -6.19 -2.18
C ALA A 193 -9.23 -7.28 -1.47
N ALA A 194 -10.53 -7.05 -1.31
CA ALA A 194 -11.44 -8.00 -0.65
C ALA A 194 -11.51 -9.38 -1.32
N ASP A 195 -11.24 -9.45 -2.61
CA ASP A 195 -11.13 -10.68 -3.41
C ASP A 195 -9.71 -11.27 -3.42
N GLY A 196 -8.78 -10.72 -2.60
CA GLY A 196 -7.40 -11.13 -2.49
C GLY A 196 -6.50 -10.66 -3.63
N THR A 197 -7.04 -9.97 -4.64
CA THR A 197 -6.25 -9.52 -5.80
C THR A 197 -5.33 -8.36 -5.46
N PHE A 198 -4.19 -8.29 -6.16
CA PHE A 198 -3.32 -7.12 -6.17
C PHE A 198 -2.72 -6.89 -7.56
N THR A 199 -2.33 -5.65 -7.84
CA THR A 199 -1.67 -5.27 -9.08
C THR A 199 -0.59 -4.23 -8.80
N ILE A 200 0.62 -4.47 -9.34
CA ILE A 200 1.73 -3.52 -9.32
C ILE A 200 2.13 -3.25 -10.77
N ALA A 201 1.91 -2.04 -11.23
CA ALA A 201 2.18 -1.62 -12.61
C ALA A 201 3.57 -0.99 -12.76
N ASN A 202 4.04 -0.90 -14.01
CA ASN A 202 5.29 -0.23 -14.40
C ASN A 202 6.55 -0.77 -13.71
N VAL A 203 6.54 -2.05 -13.34
CA VAL A 203 7.65 -2.72 -12.66
C VAL A 203 8.84 -2.84 -13.61
N PRO A 204 10.06 -2.47 -13.19
CA PRO A 204 11.26 -2.66 -14.00
C PRO A 204 11.43 -4.13 -14.41
N PRO A 205 11.79 -4.40 -15.69
CA PRO A 205 12.05 -5.77 -16.12
C PRO A 205 13.26 -6.37 -15.43
N GLY A 206 13.29 -7.71 -15.36
CA GLY A 206 14.31 -8.51 -14.70
C GLY A 206 13.81 -9.18 -13.43
N LYS A 207 14.75 -9.72 -12.65
CA LYS A 207 14.41 -10.40 -11.39
C LYS A 207 13.99 -9.39 -10.34
N GLN A 208 12.78 -9.59 -9.79
CA GLN A 208 12.19 -8.75 -8.75
C GLN A 208 11.85 -9.62 -7.54
N THR A 209 12.18 -9.13 -6.35
CA THR A 209 11.76 -9.75 -5.09
C THR A 209 10.51 -9.05 -4.60
N ILE A 210 9.45 -9.84 -4.44
CA ILE A 210 8.17 -9.37 -3.92
C ILE A 210 8.07 -9.81 -2.48
N ARG A 211 7.77 -8.88 -1.61
CA ARG A 211 7.42 -9.12 -0.20
C ARG A 211 5.94 -8.89 0.00
N VAL A 212 5.28 -9.79 0.70
CA VAL A 212 3.92 -9.60 1.21
C VAL A 212 3.95 -9.60 2.73
N TRP A 213 3.06 -8.83 3.35
CA TRP A 213 2.97 -8.76 4.80
C TRP A 213 1.51 -8.70 5.27
N HIS A 214 1.18 -9.57 6.23
CA HIS A 214 -0.11 -9.57 6.93
C HIS A 214 0.12 -9.35 8.42
N GLU A 215 -0.76 -8.57 9.08
CA GLU A 215 -0.58 -8.12 10.47
C GLU A 215 -0.37 -9.24 11.50
N VAL A 216 -0.87 -10.43 11.24
CA VAL A 216 -0.73 -11.60 12.13
C VAL A 216 0.24 -12.64 11.57
N MET A 217 0.17 -12.88 10.26
CA MET A 217 0.95 -13.95 9.62
C MET A 217 2.38 -13.52 9.28
N GLY A 218 2.67 -12.21 9.35
CA GLY A 218 3.98 -11.64 9.03
C GLY A 218 4.32 -11.68 7.54
N PRO A 219 5.61 -11.52 7.19
CA PRO A 219 6.05 -11.45 5.82
C PRO A 219 6.27 -12.82 5.17
N GLN A 220 6.14 -12.84 3.84
CA GLN A 220 6.65 -13.85 2.93
C GLN A 220 7.31 -13.15 1.74
N THR A 221 8.24 -13.82 1.07
CA THR A 221 8.90 -13.30 -0.13
C THR A 221 8.94 -14.33 -1.25
N GLN A 222 8.85 -13.85 -2.49
CA GLN A 222 9.08 -14.63 -3.71
C GLN A 222 9.87 -13.80 -4.71
N THR A 223 10.67 -14.47 -5.54
CA THR A 223 11.38 -13.82 -6.65
C THR A 223 10.72 -14.24 -7.96
N VAL A 224 10.45 -13.25 -8.82
CA VAL A 224 9.86 -13.44 -10.15
C VAL A 224 10.69 -12.74 -11.22
N ASP A 225 10.57 -13.19 -12.46
CA ASP A 225 11.19 -12.54 -13.61
C ASP A 225 10.12 -11.74 -14.37
N VAL A 226 10.28 -10.41 -14.34
CA VAL A 226 9.36 -9.46 -14.97
C VAL A 226 9.84 -9.13 -16.36
N GLN A 227 8.97 -9.27 -17.36
CA GLN A 227 9.26 -8.89 -18.74
C GLN A 227 8.62 -7.57 -19.10
N ALA A 228 9.35 -6.73 -19.84
CA ALA A 228 8.85 -5.44 -20.30
C ALA A 228 7.53 -5.59 -21.07
N GLY A 229 6.54 -4.77 -20.74
CA GLY A 229 5.22 -4.74 -21.38
C GLY A 229 4.36 -5.99 -21.16
N LYS A 230 4.79 -6.94 -20.32
CA LYS A 230 4.03 -8.16 -20.04
C LYS A 230 3.49 -8.20 -18.62
N MET A 231 2.51 -9.06 -18.45
CA MET A 231 1.93 -9.39 -17.15
C MET A 231 2.64 -10.62 -16.58
N THR A 232 3.08 -10.53 -15.32
CA THR A 232 3.64 -11.65 -14.56
C THR A 232 2.68 -11.97 -13.42
N THR A 233 2.22 -13.21 -13.32
CA THR A 233 1.32 -13.64 -12.24
C THR A 233 2.14 -14.24 -11.11
N VAL A 234 1.84 -13.85 -9.85
CA VAL A 234 2.43 -14.42 -8.66
C VAL A 234 1.39 -14.49 -7.54
N ASP A 235 1.18 -15.67 -7.00
CA ASP A 235 0.23 -15.89 -5.91
C ASP A 235 0.95 -16.18 -4.60
N PHE A 236 0.37 -15.73 -3.49
CA PHE A 236 0.84 -15.99 -2.15
C PHE A 236 -0.20 -16.75 -1.35
N SER A 237 0.26 -17.69 -0.52
CA SER A 237 -0.62 -18.47 0.34
C SER A 237 -0.11 -18.46 1.77
N TYR A 238 -1.00 -18.07 2.69
CA TYR A 238 -0.78 -18.19 4.12
C TYR A 238 -1.46 -19.45 4.65
N MET A 239 -0.74 -20.19 5.49
CA MET A 239 -1.22 -21.46 6.06
C MET A 239 -1.54 -21.30 7.55
N PRO A 240 -2.55 -22.02 8.09
CA PRO A 240 -2.79 -22.07 9.53
C PRO A 240 -1.53 -22.46 10.30
N GLY A 241 -1.26 -21.77 11.41
CA GLY A 241 -0.10 -22.06 12.25
C GLY A 241 1.26 -21.66 11.67
N GLN A 242 1.31 -21.07 10.50
CA GLN A 242 2.52 -20.49 9.94
C GLN A 242 3.02 -19.39 10.88
N LYS A 243 4.22 -19.58 11.42
CA LYS A 243 4.87 -18.55 12.22
C LYS A 243 5.55 -17.56 11.27
N PRO A 244 5.55 -16.27 11.59
CA PRO A 244 6.36 -15.30 10.87
C PRO A 244 7.82 -15.77 10.83
N ALA A 245 8.52 -15.47 9.72
CA ALA A 245 9.95 -15.78 9.62
C ALA A 245 10.70 -15.19 10.82
N ALA A 246 11.67 -15.93 11.37
CA ALA A 246 12.49 -15.47 12.49
C ALA A 246 13.13 -14.11 12.13
N GLY A 247 12.88 -13.08 12.95
CA GLY A 247 13.29 -11.69 12.68
C GLY A 247 12.20 -10.79 12.08
N ALA A 248 11.11 -11.34 11.57
CA ALA A 248 9.99 -10.57 11.00
C ALA A 248 9.02 -10.03 12.07
N VAL A 249 9.08 -10.58 13.27
CA VAL A 249 8.30 -10.14 14.44
C VAL A 249 9.25 -9.50 15.43
N ARG A 250 9.56 -8.24 15.24
CA ARG A 250 9.90 -7.40 16.37
C ARG A 250 8.58 -6.89 16.95
N GLU A 251 8.15 -7.57 18.02
CA GLU A 251 6.99 -7.22 18.84
C GLU A 251 5.60 -7.23 18.16
N LEU A 252 4.94 -8.40 18.20
CA LEU A 252 3.50 -8.40 18.46
C LEU A 252 3.33 -7.98 19.93
N ILE A 253 3.09 -6.71 20.18
CA ILE A 253 2.47 -6.31 21.45
C ILE A 253 1.03 -6.83 21.34
N VAL A 254 0.80 -8.01 21.92
CA VAL A 254 -0.56 -8.51 22.12
C VAL A 254 -1.23 -7.46 23.01
N PRO A 255 -2.34 -6.84 22.59
CA PRO A 255 -3.07 -5.93 23.47
C PRO A 255 -3.37 -6.64 24.79
N ALA A 256 -3.24 -5.94 25.91
CA ALA A 256 -3.44 -6.51 27.25
C ALA A 256 -4.84 -7.12 27.48
N ASP A 257 -5.77 -6.87 26.58
CA ASP A 257 -7.14 -7.42 26.57
C ASP A 257 -7.25 -8.86 26.03
N VAL A 258 -6.17 -9.44 25.49
CA VAL A 258 -6.16 -10.84 25.02
C VAL A 258 -5.78 -11.83 26.13
N GLU A 259 -5.26 -11.40 27.27
CA GLU A 259 -4.98 -12.28 28.41
C GLU A 259 -6.24 -12.88 29.07
N ALA A 260 -7.42 -12.30 28.85
CA ALA A 260 -8.68 -12.80 29.43
C ALA A 260 -9.20 -14.11 28.78
N VAL A 261 -8.60 -14.63 27.73
CA VAL A 261 -9.07 -15.84 27.03
C VAL A 261 -8.36 -17.11 27.50
N ARG A 262 -7.35 -17.02 28.36
CA ARG A 262 -6.57 -18.19 28.82
C ARG A 262 -7.16 -18.99 30.00
N ILE A 263 -8.33 -18.64 30.54
CA ILE A 263 -8.84 -19.24 31.79
C ILE A 263 -10.03 -20.20 31.60
N VAL A 264 -10.37 -20.66 30.43
CA VAL A 264 -11.51 -21.60 30.25
C VAL A 264 -11.12 -22.91 29.56
N ALA A 265 -9.91 -23.36 29.69
CA ALA A 265 -9.51 -24.68 29.20
C ALA A 265 -8.71 -25.47 30.24
N SER A 266 -9.28 -25.66 31.44
CA SER A 266 -8.88 -26.76 32.32
C SER A 266 -9.93 -26.96 33.43
N ARG A 267 -10.96 -27.75 33.12
CA ARG A 267 -11.58 -28.75 34.01
C ARG A 267 -12.54 -29.62 33.22
#